data_2e5fc113a8928459b7d336fe9b207255
#
_entry.id   2e5fc113a8928459b7d336fe9b207255
#
_cell.length_a   1.000
_cell.length_b   1.000
_cell.length_c   1.000
_cell.angle_alpha   90.00
_cell.angle_beta   90.00
_cell.angle_gamma   90.00
#
_symmetry.space_group_name_H-M   'P 1'
#
loop_
_entity.id
_entity.type
_entity.pdbx_description
1 polymer ?
#
loop_
_entity_poly.entity_id
_entity_poly.type
_entity_poly.pdbx_seq_one_letter_code
_entity_poly.pdbx_strand_id
1 'polypeptide(L)'
;MAKRILFIDRDGTLILEAPPTYQLDSYDKLTFYPHMFEYMTKIAKELDYELVMVSNQDGLGTATFPEETFWPLHNLVMKSLEGESIYFSAVLIDRTYPHENAPTRKPATGMVTQYLNNPDYDIANSFVIGDRITDIQLAKNMGCHGIWLNNDAALGAGEISDEVAALQDAIALETTEWGKINEFLKLGLRSVTQERNTNETKISVA
;
A
#
# COMPACT_ATOMS: atom_id res chain seq x y z
N MET A 1 13.77 0.31 -18.02
CA MET A 1 13.96 -0.17 -16.65
C MET A 1 12.65 -0.75 -16.18
N ALA A 2 12.67 -1.82 -15.40
CA ALA A 2 11.46 -2.37 -14.78
C ALA A 2 10.81 -1.31 -13.86
N LYS A 3 9.50 -1.25 -13.84
CA LYS A 3 8.74 -0.28 -13.03
C LYS A 3 8.69 -0.71 -11.58
N ARG A 4 8.88 0.24 -10.67
CA ARG A 4 8.62 0.03 -9.24
C ARG A 4 7.17 0.38 -8.94
N ILE A 5 6.59 -0.30 -7.96
CA ILE A 5 5.20 -0.15 -7.58
C ILE A 5 5.08 0.23 -6.11
N LEU A 6 4.13 1.11 -5.80
CA LEU A 6 3.59 1.26 -4.46
C LEU A 6 2.22 0.58 -4.43
N PHE A 7 2.15 -0.54 -3.73
CA PHE A 7 0.90 -1.20 -3.39
C PHE A 7 0.35 -0.55 -2.13
N ILE A 8 -0.79 0.11 -2.23
CA ILE A 8 -1.29 0.97 -1.16
C ILE A 8 -2.64 0.45 -0.70
N ASP A 9 -2.77 0.21 0.59
CA ASP A 9 -4.06 -0.08 1.19
C ASP A 9 -4.95 1.18 1.23
N ARG A 10 -6.25 0.99 1.40
CA ARG A 10 -7.23 2.06 1.42
C ARG A 10 -7.58 2.50 2.85
N ASP A 11 -8.19 1.58 3.62
CA ASP A 11 -8.70 1.87 4.96
C ASP A 11 -7.54 1.90 5.96
N GLY A 12 -7.54 2.84 6.89
CA GLY A 12 -6.41 3.08 7.80
C GLY A 12 -5.18 3.70 7.14
N THR A 13 -5.16 3.83 5.81
CA THR A 13 -3.99 4.27 5.02
C THR A 13 -4.27 5.55 4.22
N LEU A 14 -5.19 5.52 3.28
CA LEU A 14 -5.62 6.72 2.51
C LEU A 14 -6.77 7.44 3.21
N ILE A 15 -7.62 6.69 3.87
CA ILE A 15 -8.71 7.16 4.72
C ILE A 15 -8.57 6.56 6.11
N LEU A 16 -9.11 7.21 7.13
CA LEU A 16 -9.14 6.65 8.47
C LEU A 16 -10.11 5.47 8.53
N GLU A 17 -9.78 4.48 9.35
CA GLU A 17 -10.72 3.40 9.65
C GLU A 17 -11.95 3.93 10.40
N ALA A 18 -13.10 3.30 10.19
CA ALA A 18 -14.39 3.69 10.75
C ALA A 18 -14.90 2.66 11.77
N PRO A 19 -14.38 2.65 13.01
CA PRO A 19 -14.89 1.76 14.05
C PRO A 19 -16.36 2.07 14.37
N PRO A 20 -17.16 1.11 14.90
CA PRO A 20 -16.73 -0.25 15.29
C PRO A 20 -16.82 -1.28 14.16
N THR A 21 -17.39 -0.94 13.00
CA THR A 21 -17.60 -1.89 11.90
C THR A 21 -16.42 -2.01 10.96
N TYR A 22 -15.53 -1.00 10.96
CA TYR A 22 -14.40 -0.88 10.03
C TYR A 22 -14.82 -0.88 8.54
N GLN A 23 -16.10 -0.54 8.28
CA GLN A 23 -16.68 -0.43 6.95
C GLN A 23 -17.00 1.02 6.63
N LEU A 24 -16.51 1.51 5.49
CA LEU A 24 -16.89 2.80 4.96
C LEU A 24 -18.21 2.65 4.19
N ASP A 25 -19.33 2.75 4.90
CA ASP A 25 -20.69 2.52 4.42
C ASP A 25 -21.58 3.78 4.42
N SER A 26 -21.07 4.91 4.94
CA SER A 26 -21.78 6.18 4.98
C SER A 26 -20.82 7.37 4.85
N TYR A 27 -21.32 8.51 4.36
CA TYR A 27 -20.52 9.73 4.18
C TYR A 27 -19.97 10.28 5.51
N ASP A 28 -20.70 10.13 6.60
CA ASP A 28 -20.29 10.61 7.93
C ASP A 28 -19.04 9.88 8.45
N LYS A 29 -18.76 8.69 7.93
CA LYS A 29 -17.57 7.90 8.27
C LYS A 29 -16.35 8.25 7.42
N LEU A 30 -16.53 8.95 6.30
CA LEU A 30 -15.42 9.27 5.41
C LEU A 30 -14.55 10.39 5.99
N THR A 31 -13.34 10.02 6.38
CA THR A 31 -12.30 10.96 6.78
C THR A 31 -11.01 10.57 6.09
N PHE A 32 -10.40 11.47 5.34
CA PHE A 32 -9.10 11.22 4.73
C PHE A 32 -8.00 11.22 5.79
N TYR A 33 -6.99 10.38 5.58
CA TYR A 33 -5.86 10.31 6.50
C TYR A 33 -5.13 11.67 6.55
N PRO A 34 -4.72 12.15 7.74
CA PRO A 34 -4.07 13.46 7.88
C PRO A 34 -2.87 13.61 6.95
N HIS A 35 -2.80 14.74 6.23
CA HIS A 35 -1.74 15.09 5.29
C HIS A 35 -1.53 14.11 4.11
N MET A 36 -2.39 13.10 3.95
CA MET A 36 -2.27 12.11 2.87
C MET A 36 -2.24 12.78 1.50
N PHE A 37 -3.17 13.67 1.18
CA PHE A 37 -3.22 14.35 -0.11
C PHE A 37 -1.93 15.13 -0.41
N GLU A 38 -1.41 15.86 0.57
CA GLU A 38 -0.18 16.65 0.40
C GLU A 38 1.00 15.77 -0.03
N TYR A 39 1.22 14.66 0.68
CA TYR A 39 2.39 13.83 0.46
C TYR A 39 2.19 12.80 -0.67
N MET A 40 0.99 12.25 -0.84
CA MET A 40 0.69 11.40 -1.99
C MET A 40 0.81 12.15 -3.32
N THR A 41 0.39 13.42 -3.37
CA THR A 41 0.59 14.27 -4.55
C THR A 41 2.06 14.45 -4.89
N LYS A 42 2.91 14.66 -3.87
CA LYS A 42 4.38 14.75 -4.05
C LYS A 42 4.96 13.41 -4.53
N ILE A 43 4.55 12.30 -3.91
CA ILE A 43 4.97 10.96 -4.32
C ILE A 43 4.58 10.69 -5.78
N ALA A 44 3.32 10.92 -6.13
CA ALA A 44 2.80 10.65 -7.48
C ALA A 44 3.45 11.53 -8.58
N LYS A 45 3.86 12.76 -8.25
CA LYS A 45 4.43 13.70 -9.23
C LYS A 45 5.95 13.67 -9.30
N GLU A 46 6.63 13.36 -8.21
CA GLU A 46 8.08 13.52 -8.08
C GLU A 46 8.83 12.18 -8.09
N LEU A 47 8.15 11.06 -7.79
CA LEU A 47 8.77 9.76 -7.67
C LEU A 47 8.26 8.82 -8.78
N ASP A 48 9.17 7.99 -9.30
CA ASP A 48 8.87 7.05 -10.39
C ASP A 48 8.35 5.72 -9.83
N TYR A 49 7.10 5.76 -9.36
CA TYR A 49 6.35 4.58 -8.92
C TYR A 49 5.00 4.49 -9.63
N GLU A 50 4.64 3.30 -10.05
CA GLU A 50 3.26 2.97 -10.41
C GLU A 50 2.45 2.78 -9.12
N LEU A 51 1.24 3.34 -9.05
CA LEU A 51 0.37 3.22 -7.88
C LEU A 51 -0.67 2.14 -8.11
N VAL A 52 -0.77 1.19 -7.20
CA VAL A 52 -1.77 0.11 -7.21
C VAL A 52 -2.46 0.07 -5.84
N MET A 53 -3.78 0.16 -5.83
CA MET A 53 -4.55 0.00 -4.60
C MET A 53 -4.80 -1.49 -4.34
N VAL A 54 -4.60 -1.96 -3.10
CA VAL A 54 -4.83 -3.36 -2.70
C VAL A 54 -5.57 -3.39 -1.38
N SER A 55 -6.87 -3.68 -1.39
CA SER A 55 -7.73 -3.55 -0.22
C SER A 55 -8.55 -4.80 0.06
N ASN A 56 -8.63 -5.21 1.33
CA ASN A 56 -9.60 -6.19 1.82
C ASN A 56 -10.87 -5.46 2.25
N GLN A 57 -12.03 -5.88 1.72
CA GLN A 57 -13.34 -5.30 2.00
C GLN A 57 -14.29 -6.41 2.47
N ASP A 58 -14.21 -6.68 3.77
CA ASP A 58 -14.87 -7.83 4.40
C ASP A 58 -16.38 -7.83 4.17
N GLY A 59 -16.85 -8.86 3.45
CA GLY A 59 -18.26 -9.08 3.18
C GLY A 59 -18.88 -8.11 2.19
N LEU A 60 -18.10 -7.39 1.39
CA LEU A 60 -18.62 -6.53 0.32
C LEU A 60 -19.50 -7.31 -0.66
N GLY A 61 -20.72 -6.83 -0.86
CA GLY A 61 -21.76 -7.47 -1.65
C GLY A 61 -22.71 -8.37 -0.84
N THR A 62 -22.49 -8.49 0.50
CA THR A 62 -23.44 -9.18 1.39
C THR A 62 -24.47 -8.21 1.97
N ALA A 63 -25.45 -8.74 2.70
CA ALA A 63 -26.47 -7.92 3.37
C ALA A 63 -25.89 -7.02 4.46
N THR A 64 -24.72 -7.34 5.03
CA THR A 64 -24.04 -6.56 6.07
C THR A 64 -23.15 -5.46 5.49
N PHE A 65 -22.77 -5.56 4.21
CA PHE A 65 -22.01 -4.54 3.48
C PHE A 65 -22.44 -4.50 2.01
N PRO A 66 -23.62 -3.91 1.71
CA PRO A 66 -24.15 -3.84 0.35
C PRO A 66 -23.28 -3.00 -0.59
N GLU A 67 -23.22 -3.41 -1.85
CA GLU A 67 -22.47 -2.68 -2.88
C GLU A 67 -22.97 -1.22 -3.05
N GLU A 68 -24.25 -0.99 -2.85
CA GLU A 68 -24.90 0.33 -2.96
C GLU A 68 -24.38 1.31 -1.91
N THR A 69 -23.86 0.85 -0.78
CA THR A 69 -23.25 1.69 0.25
C THR A 69 -21.76 1.89 0.02
N PHE A 70 -21.08 0.92 -0.56
CA PHE A 70 -19.64 0.95 -0.80
C PHE A 70 -19.25 1.80 -2.02
N TRP A 71 -19.81 1.50 -3.20
CA TRP A 71 -19.34 2.10 -4.46
C TRP A 71 -19.45 3.62 -4.53
N PRO A 72 -20.52 4.27 -4.05
CA PRO A 72 -20.59 5.73 -4.07
C PRO A 72 -19.45 6.39 -3.29
N LEU A 73 -19.09 5.84 -2.14
CA LEU A 73 -18.03 6.34 -1.28
C LEU A 73 -16.65 6.02 -1.83
N HIS A 74 -16.45 4.80 -2.30
CA HIS A 74 -15.21 4.41 -2.97
C HIS A 74 -14.93 5.31 -4.20
N ASN A 75 -15.94 5.53 -5.03
CA ASN A 75 -15.83 6.40 -6.20
C ASN A 75 -15.56 7.86 -5.82
N LEU A 76 -16.11 8.35 -4.70
CA LEU A 76 -15.80 9.68 -4.19
C LEU A 76 -14.34 9.77 -3.75
N VAL A 77 -13.82 8.77 -3.03
CA VAL A 77 -12.40 8.69 -2.64
C VAL A 77 -11.51 8.72 -3.89
N MET A 78 -11.79 7.85 -4.87
CA MET A 78 -10.99 7.77 -6.11
C MET A 78 -11.03 9.10 -6.88
N LYS A 79 -12.20 9.71 -7.03
CA LYS A 79 -12.35 11.00 -7.71
C LYS A 79 -11.64 12.14 -6.98
N SER A 80 -11.61 12.10 -5.65
CA SER A 80 -10.86 13.08 -4.84
C SER A 80 -9.35 12.95 -5.06
N LEU A 81 -8.84 11.70 -5.13
CA LEU A 81 -7.44 11.42 -5.43
C LEU A 81 -7.06 11.87 -6.86
N GLU A 82 -7.90 11.56 -7.85
CA GLU A 82 -7.71 12.00 -9.24
C GLU A 82 -7.68 13.53 -9.35
N GLY A 83 -8.52 14.24 -8.58
CA GLY A 83 -8.54 15.70 -8.51
C GLY A 83 -7.20 16.30 -8.06
N GLU A 84 -6.44 15.57 -7.24
CA GLU A 84 -5.08 15.94 -6.80
C GLU A 84 -3.98 15.35 -7.69
N SER A 85 -4.35 14.79 -8.85
CA SER A 85 -3.43 14.13 -9.81
C SER A 85 -2.79 12.84 -9.25
N ILE A 86 -3.46 12.15 -8.35
CA ILE A 86 -3.07 10.84 -7.83
C ILE A 86 -3.88 9.79 -8.59
N TYR A 87 -3.23 9.06 -9.49
CA TYR A 87 -3.87 8.06 -10.36
C TYR A 87 -3.39 6.66 -10.02
N PHE A 88 -4.32 5.78 -9.70
CA PHE A 88 -4.03 4.36 -9.53
C PHE A 88 -4.18 3.63 -10.86
N SER A 89 -3.15 2.88 -11.27
CA SER A 89 -3.18 2.05 -12.48
C SER A 89 -4.10 0.84 -12.34
N ALA A 90 -4.29 0.37 -11.10
CA ALA A 90 -5.22 -0.69 -10.76
C ALA A 90 -5.77 -0.50 -9.35
N VAL A 91 -7.01 -0.98 -9.15
CA VAL A 91 -7.68 -1.06 -7.85
C VAL A 91 -8.11 -2.51 -7.65
N LEU A 92 -7.45 -3.18 -6.71
CA LEU A 92 -7.63 -4.60 -6.41
C LEU A 92 -8.37 -4.73 -5.07
N ILE A 93 -9.52 -5.37 -5.09
CA ILE A 93 -10.40 -5.49 -3.92
C ILE A 93 -10.71 -6.96 -3.69
N ASP A 94 -10.33 -7.47 -2.53
CA ASP A 94 -10.85 -8.73 -2.01
C ASP A 94 -12.11 -8.47 -1.19
N ARG A 95 -13.11 -9.35 -1.32
CA ARG A 95 -14.44 -9.19 -0.69
C ARG A 95 -14.72 -10.23 0.39
N THR A 96 -13.77 -11.13 0.60
CA THR A 96 -13.96 -12.29 1.46
C THR A 96 -13.72 -11.97 2.93
N TYR A 97 -14.31 -12.76 3.80
CA TYR A 97 -14.00 -12.73 5.22
C TYR A 97 -12.71 -13.52 5.53
N PRO A 98 -12.01 -13.23 6.65
CA PRO A 98 -10.79 -13.96 7.04
C PRO A 98 -10.95 -15.49 7.09
N HIS A 99 -12.10 -15.98 7.58
CA HIS A 99 -12.37 -17.41 7.73
C HIS A 99 -12.53 -18.17 6.39
N GLU A 100 -12.73 -17.46 5.27
CA GLU A 100 -12.85 -18.07 3.95
C GLU A 100 -11.49 -18.44 3.36
N ASN A 101 -10.39 -17.91 3.91
CA ASN A 101 -9.02 -18.20 3.50
C ASN A 101 -8.80 -18.05 1.98
N ALA A 102 -9.42 -17.03 1.38
CA ALA A 102 -9.34 -16.82 -0.06
C ALA A 102 -7.89 -16.47 -0.48
N PRO A 103 -7.39 -17.04 -1.59
CA PRO A 103 -6.03 -16.78 -2.06
C PRO A 103 -5.82 -15.34 -2.51
N THR A 104 -6.89 -14.57 -2.71
CA THR A 104 -6.87 -13.15 -3.09
C THR A 104 -6.83 -12.21 -1.89
N ARG A 105 -7.25 -12.67 -0.70
CA ARG A 105 -7.25 -11.86 0.51
C ARG A 105 -5.83 -11.64 1.04
N LYS A 106 -5.45 -10.38 1.32
CA LYS A 106 -4.20 -10.08 2.05
C LYS A 106 -4.18 -10.82 3.39
N PRO A 107 -3.06 -11.45 3.77
CA PRO A 107 -1.73 -11.35 3.21
C PRO A 107 -1.39 -12.29 2.05
N ALA A 108 -2.35 -13.05 1.51
CA ALA A 108 -2.11 -13.86 0.31
C ALA A 108 -1.90 -12.98 -0.94
N THR A 109 -1.16 -13.50 -1.92
CA THR A 109 -0.69 -12.74 -3.09
C THR A 109 -1.59 -12.84 -4.32
N GLY A 110 -2.73 -13.50 -4.21
CA GLY A 110 -3.59 -13.81 -5.36
C GLY A 110 -4.05 -12.59 -6.17
N MET A 111 -4.34 -11.46 -5.52
CA MET A 111 -4.71 -10.21 -6.21
C MET A 111 -3.56 -9.60 -7.01
N VAL A 112 -2.32 -9.83 -6.60
CA VAL A 112 -1.13 -9.17 -7.15
C VAL A 112 -0.28 -10.06 -8.04
N THR A 113 -0.75 -11.26 -8.37
CA THR A 113 0.00 -12.27 -9.15
C THR A 113 0.47 -11.77 -10.52
N GLN A 114 -0.27 -10.86 -11.15
CA GLN A 114 0.09 -10.27 -12.45
C GLN A 114 1.39 -9.43 -12.40
N TYR A 115 1.80 -8.98 -11.22
CA TYR A 115 3.03 -8.23 -11.00
C TYR A 115 4.20 -9.13 -10.62
N LEU A 116 3.91 -10.29 -10.01
CA LEU A 116 4.93 -11.24 -9.59
C LEU A 116 5.47 -12.02 -10.80
N ASN A 117 6.78 -12.25 -10.80
CA ASN A 117 7.47 -12.94 -11.91
C ASN A 117 7.30 -12.26 -13.29
N ASN A 118 6.92 -10.98 -13.31
CA ASN A 118 6.79 -10.19 -14.52
C ASN A 118 8.02 -9.28 -14.64
N PRO A 119 8.84 -9.43 -15.72
CA PRO A 119 10.08 -8.66 -15.86
C PRO A 119 9.87 -7.15 -16.09
N ASP A 120 8.63 -6.73 -16.36
CA ASP A 120 8.30 -5.31 -16.49
C ASP A 120 8.26 -4.60 -15.14
N TYR A 121 8.24 -5.36 -14.02
CA TYR A 121 8.14 -4.83 -12.66
C TYR A 121 9.33 -5.21 -11.79
N ASP A 122 9.81 -4.26 -11.02
CA ASP A 122 10.87 -4.42 -10.03
C ASP A 122 10.25 -4.56 -8.63
N ILE A 123 9.80 -5.77 -8.33
CA ILE A 123 9.12 -6.05 -7.06
C ILE A 123 10.07 -5.88 -5.88
N ALA A 124 11.32 -6.28 -6.00
CA ALA A 124 12.30 -6.17 -4.91
C ALA A 124 12.53 -4.71 -4.45
N ASN A 125 12.35 -3.73 -5.34
CA ASN A 125 12.44 -2.29 -5.04
C ASN A 125 11.06 -1.61 -4.98
N SER A 126 9.99 -2.38 -4.88
CA SER A 126 8.62 -1.93 -4.66
C SER A 126 8.27 -1.98 -3.17
N PHE A 127 7.15 -1.34 -2.78
CA PHE A 127 6.71 -1.33 -1.38
C PHE A 127 5.21 -1.61 -1.27
N VAL A 128 4.82 -2.23 -0.15
CA VAL A 128 3.43 -2.25 0.31
C VAL A 128 3.29 -1.22 1.43
N ILE A 129 2.31 -0.33 1.32
CA ILE A 129 2.00 0.69 2.33
C ILE A 129 0.63 0.35 2.91
N GLY A 130 0.57 0.12 4.21
CA GLY A 130 -0.68 -0.21 4.89
C GLY A 130 -0.58 0.00 6.40
N ASP A 131 -1.73 -0.04 7.08
CA ASP A 131 -1.84 0.17 8.52
C ASP A 131 -1.84 -1.15 9.31
N ARG A 132 -2.11 -2.27 8.64
CA ARG A 132 -2.21 -3.58 9.28
C ARG A 132 -0.96 -4.42 9.08
N ILE A 133 -0.67 -5.29 10.05
CA ILE A 133 0.44 -6.24 9.94
C ILE A 133 0.26 -7.22 8.78
N THR A 134 -0.96 -7.43 8.30
CA THR A 134 -1.25 -8.21 7.08
C THR A 134 -0.66 -7.59 5.82
N ASP A 135 -0.50 -6.26 5.76
CA ASP A 135 0.16 -5.58 4.65
C ASP A 135 1.66 -5.84 4.66
N ILE A 136 2.27 -5.89 5.84
CA ILE A 136 3.68 -6.23 6.01
C ILE A 136 3.93 -7.70 5.63
N GLN A 137 3.04 -8.60 6.02
CA GLN A 137 3.16 -9.99 5.59
C GLN A 137 2.93 -10.14 4.08
N LEU A 138 2.01 -9.37 3.49
CA LEU A 138 1.85 -9.32 2.03
C LEU A 138 3.17 -8.91 1.35
N ALA A 139 3.82 -7.85 1.84
CA ALA A 139 5.10 -7.39 1.31
C ALA A 139 6.16 -8.50 1.36
N LYS A 140 6.28 -9.19 2.50
CA LYS A 140 7.19 -10.34 2.66
C LYS A 140 6.86 -11.46 1.66
N ASN A 141 5.59 -11.80 1.52
CA ASN A 141 5.13 -12.87 0.62
C ASN A 141 5.37 -12.52 -0.86
N MET A 142 5.38 -11.23 -1.22
CA MET A 142 5.71 -10.73 -2.55
C MET A 142 7.22 -10.64 -2.81
N GLY A 143 8.06 -10.67 -1.77
CA GLY A 143 9.50 -10.45 -1.89
C GLY A 143 9.90 -8.97 -1.99
N CYS A 144 9.07 -8.07 -1.45
CA CYS A 144 9.37 -6.65 -1.30
C CYS A 144 9.32 -6.25 0.18
N HIS A 145 9.34 -4.93 0.47
CA HIS A 145 9.29 -4.44 1.84
C HIS A 145 7.99 -3.68 2.12
N GLY A 146 7.58 -3.69 3.38
CA GLY A 146 6.42 -2.95 3.87
C GLY A 146 6.79 -1.59 4.48
N ILE A 147 5.92 -0.63 4.29
CA ILE A 147 5.88 0.63 5.03
C ILE A 147 4.64 0.57 5.90
N TRP A 148 4.86 0.49 7.20
CA TRP A 148 3.78 0.27 8.16
C TRP A 148 3.31 1.58 8.79
N LEU A 149 2.07 2.00 8.48
CA LEU A 149 1.37 3.11 9.13
C LEU A 149 0.78 2.63 10.46
N ASN A 150 1.62 2.31 11.44
CA ASN A 150 1.26 1.65 12.67
C ASN A 150 0.59 2.60 13.67
N ASN A 151 -0.74 2.74 13.59
CA ASN A 151 -1.55 3.42 14.60
C ASN A 151 -2.03 2.47 15.70
N ASP A 152 -2.13 1.17 15.40
CA ASP A 152 -2.50 0.11 16.35
C ASP A 152 -1.88 -1.22 15.89
N ALA A 153 -0.82 -1.63 16.57
CA ALA A 153 -0.08 -2.86 16.27
C ALA A 153 -0.90 -4.17 16.40
N ALA A 154 -2.09 -4.11 17.02
CA ALA A 154 -2.96 -5.28 17.15
C ALA A 154 -3.79 -5.54 15.90
N LEU A 155 -3.92 -4.56 14.99
CA LEU A 155 -4.73 -4.69 13.79
C LEU A 155 -4.15 -5.74 12.83
N GLY A 156 -4.98 -6.74 12.49
CA GLY A 156 -4.62 -7.82 11.60
C GLY A 156 -3.75 -8.93 12.21
N ALA A 157 -3.34 -8.83 13.48
CA ALA A 157 -2.46 -9.83 14.11
C ALA A 157 -3.05 -11.26 14.15
N GLY A 158 -4.37 -11.39 14.17
CA GLY A 158 -5.06 -12.69 14.10
C GLY A 158 -5.18 -13.27 12.68
N GLU A 159 -4.79 -12.53 11.65
CA GLU A 159 -4.93 -12.90 10.24
C GLU A 159 -3.61 -13.28 9.56
N ILE A 160 -2.49 -13.16 10.26
CA ILE A 160 -1.17 -13.51 9.74
C ILE A 160 -0.78 -14.94 10.10
N SER A 161 0.03 -15.56 9.24
CA SER A 161 0.57 -16.90 9.47
C SER A 161 1.86 -16.89 10.27
N ASP A 162 2.62 -15.79 10.17
CA ASP A 162 3.91 -15.63 10.83
C ASP A 162 3.71 -14.93 12.19
N GLU A 163 4.64 -15.14 13.11
CA GLU A 163 4.71 -14.30 14.30
C GLU A 163 5.11 -12.87 13.90
N VAL A 164 4.56 -11.85 14.54
CA VAL A 164 4.88 -10.43 14.27
C VAL A 164 6.38 -10.16 14.32
N ALA A 165 7.09 -10.81 15.26
CA ALA A 165 8.55 -10.70 15.37
C ALA A 165 9.30 -11.20 14.12
N ALA A 166 8.75 -12.16 13.38
CA ALA A 166 9.34 -12.69 12.15
C ALA A 166 9.11 -11.78 10.92
N LEU A 167 8.35 -10.72 11.07
CA LEU A 167 8.08 -9.74 10.01
C LEU A 167 8.96 -8.48 10.12
N GLN A 168 9.79 -8.35 11.15
CA GLN A 168 10.64 -7.17 11.37
C GLN A 168 11.55 -6.86 10.18
N ASP A 169 12.15 -7.88 9.58
CA ASP A 169 13.05 -7.71 8.42
C ASP A 169 12.29 -7.29 7.15
N ALA A 170 10.97 -7.44 7.10
CA ALA A 170 10.14 -6.99 6.00
C ALA A 170 9.68 -5.53 6.17
N ILE A 171 9.85 -4.93 7.35
CA ILE A 171 9.48 -3.53 7.61
C ILE A 171 10.64 -2.62 7.20
N ALA A 172 10.43 -1.84 6.12
CA ALA A 172 11.38 -0.82 5.70
C ALA A 172 11.23 0.49 6.48
N LEU A 173 10.01 0.81 6.88
CA LEU A 173 9.68 1.99 7.68
C LEU A 173 8.43 1.70 8.52
N GLU A 174 8.48 2.07 9.79
CA GLU A 174 7.31 2.14 10.67
C GLU A 174 7.07 3.60 11.06
N THR A 175 5.85 4.09 10.88
CA THR A 175 5.49 5.48 11.12
C THR A 175 3.97 5.63 11.27
N THR A 176 3.52 6.80 11.71
CA THR A 176 2.11 7.23 11.66
C THR A 176 1.91 8.42 10.71
N GLU A 177 2.93 8.81 9.95
CA GLU A 177 2.95 10.06 9.21
C GLU A 177 3.28 9.87 7.72
N TRP A 178 2.42 10.32 6.82
CA TRP A 178 2.69 10.35 5.37
C TRP A 178 3.92 11.17 4.99
N GLY A 179 4.28 12.19 5.78
CA GLY A 179 5.49 12.97 5.59
C GLY A 179 6.76 12.13 5.66
N LYS A 180 6.82 11.22 6.63
CA LYS A 180 7.95 10.29 6.80
C LYS A 180 8.03 9.27 5.67
N ILE A 181 6.90 8.81 5.15
CA ILE A 181 6.86 7.95 3.97
C ILE A 181 7.48 8.66 2.76
N ASN A 182 7.07 9.91 2.49
CA ASN A 182 7.61 10.69 1.39
C ASN A 182 9.13 10.94 1.53
N GLU A 183 9.60 11.28 2.73
CA GLU A 183 11.03 11.44 3.03
C GLU A 183 11.81 10.15 2.75
N PHE A 184 11.32 9.01 3.25
CA PHE A 184 11.93 7.70 3.08
C PHE A 184 12.04 7.31 1.60
N LEU A 185 10.95 7.42 0.84
CA LEU A 185 10.94 7.08 -0.59
C LEU A 185 11.87 7.98 -1.41
N LYS A 186 12.01 9.25 -1.06
CA LYS A 186 12.96 10.19 -1.70
C LYS A 186 14.42 9.83 -1.42
N LEU A 187 14.75 9.36 -0.20
CA LEU A 187 16.11 8.97 0.15
C LEU A 187 16.56 7.74 -0.64
N GLY A 188 15.67 6.74 -0.82
CA GLY A 188 15.95 5.56 -1.64
C GLY A 188 16.31 5.91 -3.09
N LEU A 189 15.72 6.95 -3.68
CA LEU A 189 16.07 7.46 -5.01
C LEU A 189 17.47 8.08 -5.06
N ARG A 190 17.88 8.80 -4.01
CA ARG A 190 19.20 9.45 -3.96
C ARG A 190 20.34 8.44 -3.89
N SER A 191 20.20 7.36 -3.13
CA SER A 191 21.20 6.30 -3.03
C SER A 191 21.44 5.61 -4.37
N VAL A 192 20.40 5.30 -5.12
CA VAL A 192 20.48 4.71 -6.47
C VAL A 192 21.15 5.64 -7.46
N THR A 193 20.91 6.96 -7.37
CA THR A 193 21.54 7.97 -8.24
C THR A 193 23.03 8.13 -7.93
N GLN A 194 23.43 8.07 -6.65
CA GLN A 194 24.85 8.11 -6.26
C GLN A 194 25.64 6.89 -6.72
N GLU A 195 25.08 5.70 -6.61
CA GLU A 195 25.73 4.48 -7.13
C GLU A 195 25.94 4.52 -8.64
N ARG A 196 24.98 5.06 -9.42
CA ARG A 196 25.16 5.27 -10.85
C ARG A 196 26.27 6.27 -11.17
N ASN A 197 26.37 7.38 -10.45
CA ASN A 197 27.42 8.39 -10.65
C ASN A 197 28.82 7.88 -10.26
N THR A 198 28.96 7.00 -9.27
CA THR A 198 30.22 6.39 -8.90
C THR A 198 30.70 5.35 -9.92
N ASN A 199 29.81 4.70 -10.65
CA ASN A 199 30.18 3.78 -11.74
C ASN A 199 30.60 4.52 -13.04
N GLU A 200 30.16 5.75 -13.27
CA GLU A 200 30.58 6.58 -14.39
C GLU A 200 31.92 7.29 -14.17
N THR A 201 32.41 7.39 -12.94
CA THR A 201 33.68 8.04 -12.60
C THR A 201 34.83 7.03 -12.44
N LYS A 202 34.97 6.08 -13.34
CA LYS A 202 36.26 5.41 -13.57
C LYS A 202 37.08 6.27 -14.54
N ILE A 203 37.52 7.46 -14.09
CA ILE A 203 38.60 8.17 -14.70
C ILE A 203 39.89 7.55 -14.18
N SER A 204 40.52 6.69 -14.98
CA SER A 204 41.91 6.34 -14.79
C SER A 204 42.75 7.56 -15.13
N VAL A 205 43.30 8.21 -14.12
CA VAL A 205 44.36 9.18 -14.32
C VAL A 205 45.63 8.38 -14.51
N ALA A 206 46.22 8.45 -15.71
CA ALA A 206 47.55 7.95 -16.00
C ALA A 206 48.60 8.91 -15.40
#